data_230d2d408f59fe20ae0218d35707f068
#
_entry.id   230d2d408f59fe20ae0218d35707f068
#
_cell.length_a   1.000
_cell.length_b   1.000
_cell.length_c   1.000
_cell.angle_alpha   90.00
_cell.angle_beta   90.00
_cell.angle_gamma   90.00
#
_symmetry.space_group_name_H-M   'P 1'
#
loop_
_entity.id
_entity.type
_entity.pdbx_description
1 polymer ?
#
loop_
_entity_poly.entity_id
_entity_poly.type
_entity_poly.pdbx_seq_one_letter_code
_entity_poly.pdbx_strand_id
1 'polypeptide(L)'
;MTLGNSMLIPVLPMIEKKLSISSFQVSLIITVYSIVAIICIPIAGYLSDKFGRKKVLLPCLLIAGAGGALAAIASTAFKHPYPIILAGRVLQGIGSAGAAPVVMPFIGDLFKGDDERITAGLGDIETSNTAGKVLSPIIGSLLAAWFWFMPFWFIPFFSLISFFLVLFLVAKPEEQKEAPSISEFVKNVGRIFKRDGRWLFTVFIIGCVIMFLLFGVLFYLSDSLEKKYGIDGVAKGALLAIPLLFLSVSSYISGRKIGKDQGKMKFCIVFGMSAVTLSFIGLWWNHSFYLLFIFLCVSGIGIGMALPALDAVITEGVNNEESGTITSFYNSMRFIGVAAGPPIFAALMSNAGWLIFILSAFCGIVSVFLALLNISSQAKEKKESLKTV
;
A
#
# COMPACT_ATOMS: atom_id res chain seq x y z
N MET A 1 -1.26 3.75 10.14
CA MET A 1 -1.80 2.60 9.40
C MET A 1 -0.71 1.83 8.66
N THR A 2 0.08 2.48 7.78
CA THR A 2 1.21 1.85 7.06
C THR A 2 2.20 1.19 8.01
N LEU A 3 2.64 1.91 9.05
CA LEU A 3 3.55 1.40 10.06
C LEU A 3 2.97 0.15 10.74
N GLY A 4 1.69 0.18 11.17
CA GLY A 4 1.05 -0.93 11.89
C GLY A 4 0.93 -2.23 11.10
N ASN A 5 0.79 -2.17 9.77
CA ASN A 5 0.73 -3.37 8.94
C ASN A 5 2.14 -3.87 8.57
N SER A 6 3.02 -2.96 8.16
CA SER A 6 4.34 -3.33 7.65
C SER A 6 5.31 -3.79 8.74
N MET A 7 5.15 -3.33 10.00
CA MET A 7 6.01 -3.78 11.10
C MET A 7 5.81 -5.26 11.51
N LEU A 8 4.73 -5.89 11.05
CA LEU A 8 4.52 -7.32 11.30
C LEU A 8 5.35 -8.20 10.35
N ILE A 9 5.72 -7.72 9.16
CA ILE A 9 6.40 -8.51 8.13
C ILE A 9 7.70 -9.16 8.65
N PRO A 10 8.63 -8.44 9.29
CA PRO A 10 9.85 -9.03 9.83
C PRO A 10 9.60 -10.03 10.97
N VAL A 11 8.42 -9.96 11.60
CA VAL A 11 8.06 -10.79 12.75
C VAL A 11 7.33 -12.07 12.33
N LEU A 12 6.79 -12.14 11.11
CA LEU A 12 6.02 -13.29 10.63
C LEU A 12 6.73 -14.64 10.80
N PRO A 13 8.03 -14.81 10.46
CA PRO A 13 8.71 -16.10 10.69
C PRO A 13 8.81 -16.47 12.19
N MET A 14 8.98 -15.47 13.06
CA MET A 14 8.97 -15.71 14.51
C MET A 14 7.58 -16.12 15.00
N ILE A 15 6.51 -15.49 14.50
CA ILE A 15 5.11 -15.87 14.81
C ILE A 15 4.84 -17.30 14.33
N GLU A 16 5.28 -17.67 13.13
CA GLU A 16 5.20 -19.01 12.56
C GLU A 16 5.76 -20.06 13.53
N LYS A 17 6.99 -19.84 14.03
CA LYS A 17 7.66 -20.73 14.98
C LYS A 17 6.95 -20.76 16.34
N LYS A 18 6.57 -19.60 16.89
CA LYS A 18 5.96 -19.50 18.23
C LYS A 18 4.57 -20.11 18.31
N LEU A 19 3.79 -20.00 17.25
CA LEU A 19 2.43 -20.55 17.19
C LEU A 19 2.37 -21.94 16.55
N SER A 20 3.51 -22.46 16.04
CA SER A 20 3.60 -23.77 15.34
C SER A 20 2.58 -23.85 14.19
N ILE A 21 2.46 -22.79 13.40
CA ILE A 21 1.60 -22.68 12.23
C ILE A 21 2.43 -22.70 10.93
N SER A 22 1.76 -22.93 9.79
CA SER A 22 2.47 -22.94 8.49
C SER A 22 2.78 -21.53 8.00
N SER A 23 3.75 -21.40 7.07
CA SER A 23 4.08 -20.14 6.38
C SER A 23 2.85 -19.56 5.65
N PHE A 24 1.97 -20.42 5.11
CA PHE A 24 0.71 -19.99 4.54
C PHE A 24 -0.23 -19.37 5.60
N GLN A 25 -0.38 -20.04 6.74
CA GLN A 25 -1.22 -19.53 7.83
C GLN A 25 -0.69 -18.20 8.39
N VAL A 26 0.61 -18.05 8.56
CA VAL A 26 1.17 -16.78 9.04
C VAL A 26 0.99 -15.65 8.02
N SER A 27 1.04 -15.93 6.72
CA SER A 27 0.77 -14.94 5.67
C SER A 27 -0.65 -14.39 5.73
N LEU A 28 -1.63 -15.20 6.19
CA LEU A 28 -3.03 -14.78 6.36
C LEU A 28 -3.20 -13.64 7.36
N ILE A 29 -2.24 -13.42 8.26
CA ILE A 29 -2.23 -12.27 9.18
C ILE A 29 -2.22 -10.95 8.39
N ILE A 30 -1.50 -10.88 7.27
CA ILE A 30 -1.49 -9.72 6.36
C ILE A 30 -2.69 -9.74 5.40
N THR A 31 -3.00 -10.91 4.88
CA THR A 31 -4.03 -11.11 3.86
C THR A 31 -5.43 -10.77 4.36
N VAL A 32 -5.83 -11.28 5.53
CA VAL A 32 -7.17 -11.06 6.10
C VAL A 32 -7.43 -9.56 6.33
N TYR A 33 -6.46 -8.85 6.91
CA TYR A 33 -6.51 -7.40 7.04
C TYR A 33 -6.78 -6.72 5.69
N SER A 34 -6.04 -7.14 4.66
CA SER A 34 -6.08 -6.51 3.34
C SER A 34 -7.39 -6.82 2.60
N ILE A 35 -7.92 -8.06 2.69
CA ILE A 35 -9.21 -8.44 2.08
C ILE A 35 -10.34 -7.58 2.65
N VAL A 36 -10.36 -7.40 3.96
CA VAL A 36 -11.38 -6.58 4.61
C VAL A 36 -11.24 -5.12 4.19
N ALA A 37 -10.00 -4.60 4.12
CA ALA A 37 -9.74 -3.24 3.65
C ALA A 37 -10.21 -3.02 2.20
N ILE A 38 -10.03 -3.98 1.29
CA ILE A 38 -10.50 -3.90 -0.11
C ILE A 38 -11.99 -3.59 -0.18
N ILE A 39 -12.79 -4.26 0.64
CA ILE A 39 -14.25 -4.09 0.66
C ILE A 39 -14.64 -2.77 1.35
N CYS A 40 -13.97 -2.45 2.45
CA CYS A 40 -14.35 -1.31 3.29
C CYS A 40 -13.83 0.03 2.76
N ILE A 41 -12.77 0.10 1.95
CA ILE A 41 -12.20 1.35 1.42
C ILE A 41 -13.23 2.17 0.61
N PRO A 42 -13.93 1.63 -0.39
CA PRO A 42 -14.93 2.39 -1.13
C PRO A 42 -16.11 2.85 -0.25
N ILE A 43 -16.51 1.99 0.70
CA ILE A 43 -17.59 2.29 1.65
C ILE A 43 -17.17 3.46 2.56
N ALA A 44 -15.98 3.40 3.12
CA ALA A 44 -15.47 4.45 3.99
C ALA A 44 -15.26 5.78 3.24
N GLY A 45 -14.82 5.72 1.98
CA GLY A 45 -14.75 6.88 1.09
C GLY A 45 -16.11 7.55 0.95
N TYR A 46 -17.14 6.80 0.55
CA TYR A 46 -18.50 7.30 0.44
C TYR A 46 -19.06 7.86 1.76
N LEU A 47 -18.88 7.13 2.87
CA LEU A 47 -19.31 7.58 4.19
C LEU A 47 -18.61 8.88 4.62
N SER A 48 -17.34 9.05 4.27
CA SER A 48 -16.59 10.24 4.59
C SER A 48 -17.05 11.47 3.81
N ASP A 49 -17.49 11.27 2.57
CA ASP A 49 -18.11 12.33 1.75
C ASP A 49 -19.47 12.72 2.30
N LYS A 50 -20.25 11.76 2.82
CA LYS A 50 -21.60 11.97 3.34
C LYS A 50 -21.65 12.56 4.75
N PHE A 51 -20.86 12.03 5.67
CA PHE A 51 -20.94 12.38 7.10
C PHE A 51 -19.82 13.33 7.56
N GLY A 52 -18.83 13.53 6.72
CA GLY A 52 -17.68 14.37 7.00
C GLY A 52 -16.42 13.57 7.32
N ARG A 53 -15.29 14.01 6.77
CA ARG A 53 -13.98 13.34 6.85
C ARG A 53 -13.59 12.97 8.28
N LYS A 54 -13.59 13.96 9.19
CA LYS A 54 -13.19 13.77 10.60
C LYS A 54 -14.12 12.81 11.34
N LYS A 55 -15.44 12.87 11.06
CA LYS A 55 -16.44 12.01 11.72
C LYS A 55 -16.28 10.53 11.35
N VAL A 56 -15.74 10.21 10.18
CA VAL A 56 -15.45 8.83 9.76
C VAL A 56 -14.06 8.41 10.19
N LEU A 57 -13.08 9.29 10.12
CA LEU A 57 -11.69 8.97 10.47
C LEU A 57 -11.54 8.60 11.95
N LEU A 58 -12.19 9.32 12.86
CA LEU A 58 -12.05 9.07 14.31
C LEU A 58 -12.55 7.67 14.73
N PRO A 59 -13.78 7.24 14.40
CA PRO A 59 -14.22 5.86 14.70
C PRO A 59 -13.33 4.80 14.04
N CYS A 60 -12.87 5.05 12.82
CA CYS A 60 -11.99 4.13 12.12
C CYS A 60 -10.65 3.92 12.83
N LEU A 61 -10.07 4.97 13.41
CA LEU A 61 -8.86 4.87 14.24
C LEU A 61 -9.10 4.05 15.51
N LEU A 62 -10.25 4.22 16.17
CA LEU A 62 -10.62 3.43 17.35
C LEU A 62 -10.85 1.95 17.02
N ILE A 63 -11.54 1.66 15.92
CA ILE A 63 -11.76 0.27 15.44
C ILE A 63 -10.43 -0.40 15.13
N ALA A 64 -9.52 0.31 14.44
CA ALA A 64 -8.19 -0.22 14.15
C ALA A 64 -7.38 -0.49 15.42
N GLY A 65 -7.44 0.42 16.38
CA GLY A 65 -6.82 0.25 17.71
C GLY A 65 -7.42 -0.93 18.48
N ALA A 66 -8.75 -1.07 18.50
CA ALA A 66 -9.44 -2.19 19.15
C ALA A 66 -9.05 -3.54 18.53
N GLY A 67 -8.93 -3.61 17.18
CA GLY A 67 -8.44 -4.80 16.49
C GLY A 67 -7.00 -5.15 16.87
N GLY A 68 -6.13 -4.15 17.01
CA GLY A 68 -4.75 -4.33 17.49
C GLY A 68 -4.70 -4.83 18.94
N ALA A 69 -5.51 -4.23 19.81
CA ALA A 69 -5.64 -4.65 21.21
C ALA A 69 -6.16 -6.09 21.34
N LEU A 70 -7.16 -6.47 20.54
CA LEU A 70 -7.67 -7.84 20.50
C LEU A 70 -6.58 -8.84 20.11
N ALA A 71 -5.80 -8.55 19.05
CA ALA A 71 -4.69 -9.40 18.64
C ALA A 71 -3.58 -9.47 19.70
N ALA A 72 -3.26 -8.35 20.36
CA ALA A 72 -2.28 -8.28 21.42
C ALA A 72 -2.69 -9.08 22.66
N ILE A 73 -3.93 -8.91 23.14
CA ILE A 73 -4.50 -9.66 24.26
C ILE A 73 -4.53 -11.15 23.93
N ALA A 74 -4.95 -11.50 22.71
CA ALA A 74 -4.95 -12.89 22.27
C ALA A 74 -3.56 -13.53 22.39
N SER A 75 -2.54 -12.81 21.93
CA SER A 75 -1.16 -13.28 21.91
C SER A 75 -0.56 -13.46 23.31
N THR A 76 -1.09 -12.79 24.34
CA THR A 76 -0.59 -12.85 25.72
C THR A 76 -1.40 -13.76 26.61
N ALA A 77 -2.72 -13.89 26.41
CA ALA A 77 -3.63 -14.53 27.36
C ALA A 77 -4.16 -15.90 26.91
N PHE A 78 -4.05 -16.26 25.61
CA PHE A 78 -4.69 -17.46 25.09
C PHE A 78 -3.68 -18.52 24.65
N LYS A 79 -3.99 -19.80 24.87
CA LYS A 79 -3.16 -20.94 24.42
C LYS A 79 -3.15 -21.11 22.89
N HIS A 80 -4.27 -20.80 22.23
CA HIS A 80 -4.44 -20.87 20.78
C HIS A 80 -4.85 -19.49 20.23
N PRO A 81 -3.92 -18.53 20.17
CA PRO A 81 -4.24 -17.13 19.85
C PRO A 81 -4.56 -16.88 18.38
N TYR A 82 -4.14 -17.76 17.47
CA TYR A 82 -4.17 -17.52 16.03
C TYR A 82 -5.55 -17.12 15.48
N PRO A 83 -6.68 -17.80 15.77
CA PRO A 83 -8.00 -17.39 15.26
C PRO A 83 -8.42 -16.00 15.78
N ILE A 84 -8.07 -15.69 17.02
CA ILE A 84 -8.41 -14.40 17.65
C ILE A 84 -7.53 -13.28 17.07
N ILE A 85 -6.25 -13.57 16.78
CA ILE A 85 -5.38 -12.65 16.03
C ILE A 85 -6.00 -12.32 14.68
N LEU A 86 -6.49 -13.31 13.93
CA LEU A 86 -7.16 -13.08 12.64
C LEU A 86 -8.44 -12.23 12.81
N ALA A 87 -9.24 -12.46 13.85
CA ALA A 87 -10.39 -11.61 14.16
C ALA A 87 -9.96 -10.16 14.46
N GLY A 88 -8.88 -9.97 15.21
CA GLY A 88 -8.27 -8.66 15.41
C GLY A 88 -7.82 -8.01 14.09
N ARG A 89 -7.28 -8.79 13.15
CA ARG A 89 -6.89 -8.31 11.81
C ARG A 89 -8.09 -7.90 10.96
N VAL A 90 -9.24 -8.58 11.10
CA VAL A 90 -10.51 -8.16 10.47
C VAL A 90 -10.90 -6.76 10.97
N LEU A 91 -10.94 -6.55 12.27
CA LEU A 91 -11.26 -5.23 12.85
C LEU A 91 -10.27 -4.14 12.40
N GLN A 92 -8.98 -4.45 12.37
CA GLN A 92 -7.96 -3.52 11.84
C GLN A 92 -8.19 -3.20 10.37
N GLY A 93 -8.59 -4.17 9.54
CA GLY A 93 -8.94 -3.97 8.13
C GLY A 93 -10.09 -2.98 7.97
N ILE A 94 -11.16 -3.13 8.76
CA ILE A 94 -12.31 -2.20 8.79
C ILE A 94 -11.82 -0.79 9.17
N GLY A 95 -11.08 -0.68 10.27
CA GLY A 95 -10.61 0.61 10.78
C GLY A 95 -9.63 1.30 9.84
N SER A 96 -8.72 0.57 9.20
CA SER A 96 -7.73 1.16 8.29
C SER A 96 -8.33 1.64 6.97
N ALA A 97 -9.44 1.05 6.54
CA ALA A 97 -10.13 1.43 5.32
C ALA A 97 -10.62 2.89 5.33
N GLY A 98 -10.95 3.43 6.51
CA GLY A 98 -11.36 4.83 6.63
C GLY A 98 -10.20 5.83 6.68
N ALA A 99 -8.96 5.38 6.92
CA ALA A 99 -7.84 6.31 7.05
C ALA A 99 -7.16 6.61 5.70
N ALA A 100 -6.85 5.58 4.91
CA ALA A 100 -6.09 5.76 3.68
C ALA A 100 -6.80 6.63 2.61
N PRO A 101 -8.07 6.37 2.25
CA PRO A 101 -8.75 7.15 1.21
C PRO A 101 -9.24 8.53 1.68
N VAL A 102 -9.39 8.72 3.01
CA VAL A 102 -9.98 9.94 3.57
C VAL A 102 -8.95 11.05 3.74
N VAL A 103 -7.70 10.72 4.05
CA VAL A 103 -6.69 11.71 4.44
C VAL A 103 -6.31 12.66 3.29
N MET A 104 -6.14 12.16 2.06
CA MET A 104 -5.79 13.03 0.92
C MET A 104 -6.89 14.02 0.58
N PRO A 105 -8.16 13.61 0.37
CA PRO A 105 -9.26 14.57 0.19
C PRO A 105 -9.45 15.51 1.38
N PHE A 106 -9.15 15.06 2.60
CA PHE A 106 -9.24 15.87 3.79
C PHE A 106 -8.29 17.08 3.76
N ILE A 107 -7.08 16.92 3.24
CA ILE A 107 -6.16 18.05 3.01
C ILE A 107 -6.76 19.04 2.00
N GLY A 108 -7.33 18.55 0.91
CA GLY A 108 -8.02 19.39 -0.08
C GLY A 108 -9.17 20.19 0.53
N ASP A 109 -9.95 19.57 1.42
CA ASP A 109 -11.07 20.22 2.11
C ASP A 109 -10.60 21.24 3.17
N LEU A 110 -9.48 20.96 3.87
CA LEU A 110 -8.92 21.84 4.92
C LEU A 110 -8.31 23.12 4.36
N PHE A 111 -7.65 23.04 3.21
CA PHE A 111 -6.92 24.15 2.60
C PHE A 111 -7.58 24.64 1.30
N LYS A 112 -8.91 24.48 1.20
CA LYS A 112 -9.69 24.87 0.02
C LYS A 112 -9.44 26.31 -0.39
N GLY A 113 -8.99 26.48 -1.64
CA GLY A 113 -8.63 27.80 -2.19
C GLY A 113 -7.16 28.20 -2.02
N ASP A 114 -6.33 27.32 -1.41
CA ASP A 114 -4.89 27.53 -1.27
C ASP A 114 -4.14 26.32 -1.83
N ASP A 115 -3.90 26.32 -3.14
CA ASP A 115 -3.27 25.21 -3.87
C ASP A 115 -1.84 24.93 -3.37
N GLU A 116 -1.13 25.96 -2.86
CA GLU A 116 0.22 25.80 -2.35
C GLU A 116 0.21 24.97 -1.04
N ARG A 117 -0.71 25.28 -0.12
CA ARG A 117 -0.88 24.49 1.12
C ARG A 117 -1.42 23.10 0.88
N ILE A 118 -2.31 22.91 -0.10
CA ILE A 118 -2.78 21.58 -0.51
C ILE A 118 -1.60 20.75 -0.97
N THR A 119 -0.79 21.27 -1.89
CA THR A 119 0.37 20.57 -2.43
C THR A 119 1.40 20.24 -1.35
N ALA A 120 1.69 21.19 -0.46
CA ALA A 120 2.60 20.96 0.66
C ALA A 120 2.07 19.87 1.61
N GLY A 121 0.81 19.92 2.01
CA GLY A 121 0.20 18.95 2.90
C GLY A 121 0.14 17.53 2.31
N LEU A 122 -0.14 17.39 1.02
CA LEU A 122 -0.08 16.10 0.33
C LEU A 122 1.35 15.56 0.29
N GLY A 123 2.35 16.44 0.09
CA GLY A 123 3.77 16.09 0.15
C GLY A 123 4.19 15.59 1.54
N ASP A 124 3.72 16.23 2.61
CA ASP A 124 4.00 15.83 3.99
C ASP A 124 3.39 14.46 4.31
N ILE A 125 2.17 14.18 3.84
CA ILE A 125 1.52 12.88 4.01
C ILE A 125 2.31 11.79 3.29
N GLU A 126 2.73 12.01 2.03
CA GLU A 126 3.48 11.00 1.28
C GLU A 126 4.87 10.79 1.89
N THR A 127 5.54 11.85 2.35
CA THR A 127 6.81 11.75 3.08
C THR A 127 6.65 10.91 4.35
N SER A 128 5.60 11.17 5.13
CA SER A 128 5.30 10.41 6.36
C SER A 128 4.97 8.93 6.06
N ASN A 129 4.21 8.67 5.01
CA ASN A 129 3.86 7.32 4.56
C ASN A 129 5.12 6.54 4.13
N THR A 130 6.01 7.20 3.42
CA THR A 130 7.27 6.65 2.93
C THR A 130 8.25 6.39 4.08
N ALA A 131 8.42 7.35 5.00
CA ALA A 131 9.20 7.17 6.22
C ALA A 131 8.66 6.00 7.07
N GLY A 132 7.33 5.89 7.17
CA GLY A 132 6.66 4.78 7.83
C GLY A 132 7.01 3.42 7.22
N LYS A 133 7.10 3.30 5.90
CA LYS A 133 7.52 2.05 5.22
C LYS A 133 8.95 1.65 5.58
N VAL A 134 9.88 2.60 5.62
CA VAL A 134 11.30 2.34 5.96
C VAL A 134 11.48 1.98 7.43
N LEU A 135 10.83 2.74 8.32
CA LEU A 135 10.96 2.53 9.76
C LEU A 135 10.22 1.29 10.26
N SER A 136 9.15 0.87 9.58
CA SER A 136 8.32 -0.27 10.01
C SER A 136 9.10 -1.56 10.27
N PRO A 137 9.95 -2.06 9.37
CA PRO A 137 10.68 -3.30 9.62
C PRO A 137 11.67 -3.18 10.78
N ILE A 138 12.29 -2.02 10.95
CA ILE A 138 13.24 -1.76 12.04
C ILE A 138 12.50 -1.75 13.38
N ILE A 139 11.41 -0.97 13.48
CA ILE A 139 10.60 -0.88 14.70
C ILE A 139 9.96 -2.24 15.01
N GLY A 140 9.40 -2.92 14.01
CA GLY A 140 8.80 -4.23 14.19
C GLY A 140 9.79 -5.27 14.75
N SER A 141 11.00 -5.32 14.20
CA SER A 141 12.06 -6.21 14.67
C SER A 141 12.58 -5.83 16.06
N LEU A 142 12.73 -4.53 16.34
CA LEU A 142 13.13 -4.05 17.66
C LEU A 142 12.12 -4.42 18.74
N LEU A 143 10.84 -4.23 18.47
CA LEU A 143 9.77 -4.60 19.38
C LEU A 143 9.70 -6.11 19.59
N ALA A 144 9.83 -6.89 18.53
CA ALA A 144 9.81 -8.35 18.59
C ALA A 144 11.03 -8.93 19.31
N ALA A 145 12.16 -8.20 19.37
CA ALA A 145 13.33 -8.60 20.17
C ALA A 145 13.04 -8.64 21.67
N TRP A 146 12.09 -7.83 22.17
CA TRP A 146 11.64 -7.91 23.57
C TRP A 146 10.64 -9.07 23.73
N PHE A 147 9.52 -9.03 22.99
CA PHE A 147 8.53 -10.10 22.94
C PHE A 147 7.91 -10.15 21.54
N TRP A 148 7.74 -11.36 20.99
CA TRP A 148 7.21 -11.57 19.64
C TRP A 148 5.84 -10.91 19.39
N PHE A 149 5.05 -10.69 20.44
CA PHE A 149 3.72 -10.09 20.39
C PHE A 149 3.71 -8.55 20.54
N MET A 150 4.83 -7.94 20.90
CA MET A 150 4.92 -6.48 21.12
C MET A 150 4.43 -5.65 19.94
N PRO A 151 4.71 -5.99 18.67
CA PRO A 151 4.16 -5.24 17.54
C PRO A 151 2.63 -5.11 17.57
N PHE A 152 1.90 -6.12 18.06
CA PHE A 152 0.44 -6.03 18.19
C PHE A 152 0.01 -4.99 19.24
N TRP A 153 0.74 -4.83 20.35
CA TRP A 153 0.48 -3.80 21.36
C TRP A 153 0.77 -2.38 20.87
N PHE A 154 1.73 -2.21 19.96
CA PHE A 154 2.04 -0.90 19.42
C PHE A 154 0.97 -0.38 18.44
N ILE A 155 0.16 -1.24 17.85
CA ILE A 155 -0.93 -0.82 16.97
C ILE A 155 -1.99 0.01 17.71
N PRO A 156 -2.59 -0.45 18.83
CA PRO A 156 -3.51 0.38 19.59
C PRO A 156 -2.85 1.64 20.14
N PHE A 157 -1.59 1.58 20.57
CA PHE A 157 -0.85 2.73 21.05
C PHE A 157 -0.75 3.83 19.99
N PHE A 158 -0.27 3.52 18.78
CA PHE A 158 -0.22 4.49 17.69
C PHE A 158 -1.60 4.93 17.21
N SER A 159 -2.59 4.05 17.24
CA SER A 159 -3.96 4.40 16.86
C SER A 159 -4.58 5.40 17.84
N LEU A 160 -4.34 5.25 19.14
CA LEU A 160 -4.79 6.20 20.16
C LEU A 160 -4.08 7.54 20.05
N ILE A 161 -2.76 7.55 19.86
CA ILE A 161 -2.03 8.80 19.61
C ILE A 161 -2.63 9.51 18.39
N SER A 162 -2.80 8.79 17.29
CA SER A 162 -3.38 9.37 16.06
C SER A 162 -4.79 9.87 16.30
N PHE A 163 -5.61 9.15 17.07
CA PHE A 163 -6.97 9.56 17.43
C PHE A 163 -6.97 10.89 18.18
N PHE A 164 -6.15 11.03 19.22
CA PHE A 164 -6.08 12.27 19.99
C PHE A 164 -5.50 13.43 19.18
N LEU A 165 -4.47 13.20 18.37
CA LEU A 165 -3.93 14.23 17.49
C LEU A 165 -4.97 14.74 16.48
N VAL A 166 -5.72 13.82 15.83
CA VAL A 166 -6.80 14.21 14.91
C VAL A 166 -7.95 14.90 15.66
N LEU A 167 -8.31 14.40 16.84
CA LEU A 167 -9.41 14.95 17.64
C LEU A 167 -9.15 16.41 18.03
N PHE A 168 -7.95 16.71 18.52
CA PHE A 168 -7.62 18.01 19.11
C PHE A 168 -6.94 18.98 18.14
N LEU A 169 -6.08 18.49 17.22
CA LEU A 169 -5.26 19.37 16.39
C LEU A 169 -5.85 19.60 14.99
N VAL A 170 -6.71 18.70 14.50
CA VAL A 170 -7.26 18.84 13.15
C VAL A 170 -8.60 19.58 13.20
N ALA A 171 -8.67 20.72 12.52
CA ALA A 171 -9.90 21.51 12.41
C ALA A 171 -11.01 20.73 11.66
N LYS A 172 -12.27 21.12 11.86
CA LYS A 172 -13.38 20.64 11.01
C LYS A 172 -13.34 21.45 9.72
N PRO A 173 -13.40 20.81 8.54
CA PRO A 173 -13.61 21.53 7.29
C PRO A 173 -14.98 22.26 7.32
N GLU A 174 -15.07 23.36 6.60
CA GLU A 174 -16.35 24.01 6.34
C GLU A 174 -17.33 23.07 5.61
N GLU A 175 -18.63 23.35 5.73
CA GLU A 175 -19.72 22.47 5.31
C GLU A 175 -19.51 21.81 3.94
N GLN A 176 -19.75 20.50 3.92
CA GLN A 176 -19.63 19.69 2.71
C GLN A 176 -20.90 19.82 1.85
N LYS A 177 -20.72 19.81 0.53
CA LYS A 177 -21.81 19.65 -0.44
C LYS A 177 -22.58 18.34 -0.12
N GLU A 178 -23.88 18.33 -0.36
CA GLU A 178 -24.68 17.11 -0.25
C GLU A 178 -24.07 15.99 -1.05
N ALA A 179 -23.77 14.87 -0.38
CA ALA A 179 -23.19 13.70 -1.05
C ALA A 179 -24.24 13.07 -1.98
N PRO A 180 -23.85 12.61 -3.17
CA PRO A 180 -24.76 11.95 -4.09
C PRO A 180 -25.41 10.71 -3.45
N SER A 181 -26.60 10.36 -3.89
CA SER A 181 -27.26 9.13 -3.46
C SER A 181 -26.43 7.90 -3.87
N ILE A 182 -26.56 6.76 -3.15
CA ILE A 182 -25.84 5.52 -3.49
C ILE A 182 -26.09 5.11 -4.95
N SER A 183 -27.33 5.26 -5.43
CA SER A 183 -27.70 4.95 -6.83
C SER A 183 -26.95 5.84 -7.83
N GLU A 184 -26.81 7.10 -7.50
CA GLU A 184 -26.10 8.08 -8.34
C GLU A 184 -24.59 7.85 -8.30
N PHE A 185 -24.04 7.52 -7.14
CA PHE A 185 -22.65 7.10 -6.97
C PHE A 185 -22.33 5.91 -7.88
N VAL A 186 -23.12 4.83 -7.83
CA VAL A 186 -22.92 3.63 -8.66
C VAL A 186 -23.05 3.94 -10.15
N LYS A 187 -24.02 4.79 -10.55
CA LYS A 187 -24.17 5.23 -11.95
C LYS A 187 -22.95 6.04 -12.42
N ASN A 188 -22.45 6.94 -11.58
CA ASN A 188 -21.26 7.75 -11.89
C ASN A 188 -20.01 6.87 -12.06
N VAL A 189 -19.79 5.91 -11.16
CA VAL A 189 -18.73 4.91 -11.31
C VAL A 189 -18.83 4.17 -12.63
N GLY A 190 -20.02 3.65 -12.98
CA GLY A 190 -20.26 2.96 -14.25
C GLY A 190 -19.98 3.83 -15.48
N ARG A 191 -20.31 5.13 -15.41
CA ARG A 191 -20.06 6.11 -16.49
C ARG A 191 -18.55 6.35 -16.66
N ILE A 192 -17.82 6.55 -15.57
CA ILE A 192 -16.37 6.76 -15.59
C ILE A 192 -15.66 5.55 -16.20
N PHE A 193 -16.00 4.34 -15.76
CA PHE A 193 -15.40 3.13 -16.33
C PHE A 193 -15.74 2.88 -17.80
N LYS A 194 -16.90 3.35 -18.28
CA LYS A 194 -17.23 3.29 -19.71
C LYS A 194 -16.42 4.32 -20.52
N ARG A 195 -16.18 5.50 -19.97
CA ARG A 195 -15.43 6.58 -20.66
C ARG A 195 -13.92 6.33 -20.65
N ASP A 196 -13.38 5.99 -19.48
CA ASP A 196 -11.93 6.00 -19.19
C ASP A 196 -11.37 4.60 -18.85
N GLY A 197 -12.18 3.54 -18.93
CA GLY A 197 -11.87 2.22 -18.38
C GLY A 197 -10.56 1.63 -18.86
N ARG A 198 -10.15 1.86 -20.11
CA ARG A 198 -8.95 1.23 -20.67
C ARG A 198 -7.66 1.62 -19.96
N TRP A 199 -7.45 2.90 -19.73
CA TRP A 199 -6.27 3.37 -19.02
C TRP A 199 -6.39 3.22 -17.51
N LEU A 200 -7.60 3.40 -16.94
CA LEU A 200 -7.87 3.19 -15.53
C LEU A 200 -7.55 1.75 -15.11
N PHE A 201 -8.05 0.76 -15.86
CA PHE A 201 -7.72 -0.65 -15.59
C PHE A 201 -6.23 -0.92 -15.68
N THR A 202 -5.53 -0.29 -16.62
CA THR A 202 -4.07 -0.42 -16.74
C THR A 202 -3.38 0.09 -15.47
N VAL A 203 -3.72 1.29 -14.99
CA VAL A 203 -3.14 1.87 -13.78
C VAL A 203 -3.48 1.01 -12.56
N PHE A 204 -4.71 0.51 -12.47
CA PHE A 204 -5.17 -0.36 -11.39
C PHE A 204 -4.41 -1.69 -11.35
N ILE A 205 -4.22 -2.33 -12.51
CA ILE A 205 -3.47 -3.59 -12.61
C ILE A 205 -2.01 -3.36 -12.23
N ILE A 206 -1.36 -2.31 -12.74
CA ILE A 206 0.04 -2.02 -12.42
C ILE A 206 0.18 -1.71 -10.92
N GLY A 207 -0.72 -0.91 -10.35
CA GLY A 207 -0.73 -0.64 -8.91
C GLY A 207 -0.91 -1.90 -8.05
N CYS A 208 -1.79 -2.82 -8.47
CA CYS A 208 -1.98 -4.13 -7.85
C CYS A 208 -0.69 -4.97 -7.94
N VAL A 209 -0.08 -5.07 -9.12
CA VAL A 209 1.18 -5.82 -9.34
C VAL A 209 2.31 -5.25 -8.48
N ILE A 210 2.47 -3.94 -8.42
CA ILE A 210 3.51 -3.32 -7.59
C ILE A 210 3.35 -3.71 -6.11
N MET A 211 2.13 -3.65 -5.59
CA MET A 211 1.89 -4.04 -4.19
C MET A 211 2.02 -5.54 -3.96
N PHE A 212 1.62 -6.36 -4.92
CA PHE A 212 1.83 -7.81 -4.91
C PHE A 212 3.32 -8.14 -4.81
N LEU A 213 4.15 -7.53 -5.66
CA LEU A 213 5.58 -7.74 -5.65
C LEU A 213 6.22 -7.20 -4.37
N LEU A 214 5.85 -5.99 -3.93
CA LEU A 214 6.41 -5.36 -2.74
C LEU A 214 6.19 -6.22 -1.49
N PHE A 215 4.95 -6.61 -1.22
CA PHE A 215 4.62 -7.38 -0.02
C PHE A 215 5.03 -8.84 -0.10
N GLY A 216 4.93 -9.45 -1.29
CA GLY A 216 5.41 -10.81 -1.54
C GLY A 216 6.93 -10.93 -1.36
N VAL A 217 7.67 -9.99 -1.93
CA VAL A 217 9.15 -9.95 -1.81
C VAL A 217 9.61 -9.66 -0.39
N LEU A 218 8.96 -8.74 0.32
CA LEU A 218 9.29 -8.49 1.72
C LEU A 218 9.03 -9.72 2.59
N PHE A 219 7.95 -10.46 2.32
CA PHE A 219 7.67 -11.74 2.98
C PHE A 219 8.77 -12.76 2.68
N TYR A 220 9.10 -12.96 1.40
CA TYR A 220 10.18 -13.84 0.97
C TYR A 220 11.54 -13.48 1.59
N LEU A 221 11.89 -12.20 1.57
CA LEU A 221 13.16 -11.73 2.12
C LEU A 221 13.22 -11.93 3.63
N SER A 222 12.13 -11.64 4.36
CA SER A 222 12.03 -11.84 5.80
C SER A 222 12.23 -13.32 6.18
N ASP A 223 11.57 -14.24 5.46
CA ASP A 223 11.67 -15.68 5.69
C ASP A 223 13.07 -16.21 5.32
N SER A 224 13.61 -15.78 4.17
CA SER A 224 14.93 -16.19 3.69
C SER A 224 16.04 -15.72 4.61
N LEU A 225 16.00 -14.50 5.12
CA LEU A 225 16.97 -13.97 6.08
C LEU A 225 17.03 -14.83 7.33
N GLU A 226 15.88 -15.23 7.87
CA GLU A 226 15.81 -16.04 9.09
C GLU A 226 16.13 -17.50 8.83
N LYS A 227 15.48 -18.15 7.86
CA LYS A 227 15.61 -19.61 7.65
C LYS A 227 16.88 -20.02 6.91
N LYS A 228 17.29 -19.23 5.89
CA LYS A 228 18.44 -19.57 5.04
C LYS A 228 19.74 -18.97 5.53
N TYR A 229 19.71 -17.73 6.01
CA TYR A 229 20.92 -16.99 6.39
C TYR A 229 21.11 -16.87 7.91
N GLY A 230 20.16 -17.32 8.73
CA GLY A 230 20.24 -17.27 10.19
C GLY A 230 20.24 -15.85 10.76
N ILE A 231 19.76 -14.86 10.00
CA ILE A 231 19.73 -13.46 10.41
C ILE A 231 18.33 -13.15 10.96
N ASP A 232 18.26 -12.81 12.24
CA ASP A 232 17.04 -12.47 12.94
C ASP A 232 17.12 -11.10 13.66
N GLY A 233 16.12 -10.80 14.46
CA GLY A 233 16.07 -9.60 15.30
C GLY A 233 16.22 -8.29 14.53
N VAL A 234 16.90 -7.31 15.15
CA VAL A 234 17.08 -5.96 14.61
C VAL A 234 17.86 -5.94 13.30
N ALA A 235 18.85 -6.83 13.15
CA ALA A 235 19.64 -6.95 11.93
C ALA A 235 18.76 -7.30 10.72
N LYS A 236 17.81 -8.23 10.88
CA LYS A 236 16.80 -8.56 9.85
C LYS A 236 15.96 -7.34 9.49
N GLY A 237 15.46 -6.61 10.49
CA GLY A 237 14.68 -5.39 10.26
C GLY A 237 15.46 -4.32 9.49
N ALA A 238 16.73 -4.11 9.83
CA ALA A 238 17.61 -3.17 9.13
C ALA A 238 17.84 -3.60 7.66
N LEU A 239 18.09 -4.88 7.43
CA LEU A 239 18.26 -5.41 6.08
C LEU A 239 16.99 -5.29 5.23
N LEU A 240 15.82 -5.54 5.80
CA LEU A 240 14.53 -5.31 5.12
C LEU A 240 14.27 -3.84 4.78
N ALA A 241 14.79 -2.93 5.60
CA ALA A 241 14.66 -1.49 5.37
C ALA A 241 15.51 -0.98 4.19
N ILE A 242 16.59 -1.69 3.80
CA ILE A 242 17.49 -1.23 2.72
C ILE A 242 16.74 -1.08 1.38
N PRO A 243 16.07 -2.10 0.81
CA PRO A 243 15.32 -1.93 -0.44
C PRO A 243 14.20 -0.89 -0.32
N LEU A 244 13.56 -0.79 0.84
CA LEU A 244 12.53 0.21 1.11
C LEU A 244 13.08 1.63 1.17
N LEU A 245 14.30 1.81 1.64
CA LEU A 245 14.99 3.11 1.60
C LEU A 245 15.24 3.54 0.15
N PHE A 246 15.75 2.65 -0.69
CA PHE A 246 15.93 2.94 -2.13
C PHE A 246 14.60 3.25 -2.83
N LEU A 247 13.53 2.51 -2.52
CA LEU A 247 12.18 2.81 -2.96
C LEU A 247 11.75 4.21 -2.54
N SER A 248 11.97 4.56 -1.29
CA SER A 248 11.52 5.82 -0.70
C SER A 248 12.26 7.02 -1.29
N VAL A 249 13.58 6.92 -1.41
CA VAL A 249 14.41 7.99 -2.02
C VAL A 249 14.03 8.17 -3.49
N SER A 250 13.86 7.08 -4.23
CA SER A 250 13.45 7.12 -5.63
C SER A 250 12.04 7.72 -5.81
N SER A 251 11.10 7.35 -4.95
CA SER A 251 9.74 7.89 -4.94
C SER A 251 9.72 9.40 -4.67
N TYR A 252 10.50 9.86 -3.72
CA TYR A 252 10.64 11.28 -3.41
C TYR A 252 11.23 12.09 -4.58
N ILE A 253 12.29 11.57 -5.20
CA ILE A 253 12.94 12.24 -6.34
C ILE A 253 12.02 12.28 -7.55
N SER A 254 11.40 11.15 -7.90
CA SER A 254 10.51 11.06 -9.07
C SER A 254 9.23 11.86 -8.86
N GLY A 255 8.61 11.80 -7.68
CA GLY A 255 7.41 12.56 -7.36
C GLY A 255 7.60 14.07 -7.56
N ARG A 256 8.76 14.62 -7.17
CA ARG A 256 9.08 16.05 -7.39
C ARG A 256 9.38 16.41 -8.85
N LYS A 257 9.91 15.47 -9.63
CA LYS A 257 10.34 15.75 -11.02
C LYS A 257 9.26 15.48 -12.09
N ILE A 258 8.26 14.66 -11.76
CA ILE A 258 7.20 14.26 -12.71
C ILE A 258 6.30 15.45 -13.05
N GLY A 259 5.84 16.20 -12.05
CA GLY A 259 4.90 17.31 -12.26
C GLY A 259 3.65 16.86 -13.01
N LYS A 260 3.16 17.71 -13.96
CA LYS A 260 2.01 17.43 -14.82
C LYS A 260 2.38 16.84 -16.18
N ASP A 261 3.64 16.45 -16.39
CA ASP A 261 4.17 15.96 -17.67
C ASP A 261 3.83 14.48 -17.87
N GLN A 262 2.86 14.20 -18.72
CA GLN A 262 2.42 12.84 -19.04
C GLN A 262 3.52 11.96 -19.65
N GLY A 263 4.44 12.56 -20.39
CA GLY A 263 5.60 11.85 -20.96
C GLY A 263 6.53 11.34 -19.86
N LYS A 264 6.79 12.17 -18.84
CA LYS A 264 7.59 11.77 -17.67
C LYS A 264 6.89 10.73 -16.84
N MET A 265 5.56 10.85 -16.65
CA MET A 265 4.76 9.83 -15.93
C MET A 265 4.91 8.47 -16.61
N LYS A 266 4.67 8.40 -17.92
CA LYS A 266 4.82 7.17 -18.70
C LYS A 266 6.23 6.62 -18.62
N PHE A 267 7.25 7.48 -18.81
CA PHE A 267 8.65 7.08 -18.71
C PHE A 267 8.97 6.45 -17.34
N CYS A 268 8.55 7.07 -16.24
CA CYS A 268 8.78 6.56 -14.88
C CYS A 268 8.11 5.21 -14.65
N ILE A 269 6.89 5.00 -15.19
CA ILE A 269 6.19 3.72 -15.06
C ILE A 269 6.90 2.64 -15.88
N VAL A 270 7.17 2.90 -17.15
CA VAL A 270 7.80 1.91 -18.06
C VAL A 270 9.22 1.57 -17.60
N PHE A 271 10.04 2.58 -17.33
CA PHE A 271 11.41 2.38 -16.87
C PHE A 271 11.44 1.69 -15.50
N GLY A 272 10.61 2.15 -14.56
CA GLY A 272 10.50 1.55 -13.22
C GLY A 272 10.11 0.08 -13.27
N MET A 273 9.06 -0.27 -14.03
CA MET A 273 8.63 -1.67 -14.17
C MET A 273 9.62 -2.53 -14.97
N SER A 274 10.35 -1.94 -15.92
CA SER A 274 11.45 -2.64 -16.60
C SER A 274 12.60 -2.96 -15.65
N ALA A 275 12.97 -2.02 -14.77
CA ALA A 275 13.99 -2.26 -13.75
C ALA A 275 13.57 -3.37 -12.77
N VAL A 276 12.30 -3.40 -12.35
CA VAL A 276 11.73 -4.49 -11.55
C VAL A 276 11.84 -5.82 -12.29
N THR A 277 11.42 -5.88 -13.55
CA THR A 277 11.48 -7.09 -14.38
C THR A 277 12.91 -7.63 -14.49
N LEU A 278 13.85 -6.77 -14.86
CA LEU A 278 15.26 -7.15 -15.01
C LEU A 278 15.88 -7.64 -13.68
N SER A 279 15.48 -7.02 -12.57
CA SER A 279 15.91 -7.46 -11.23
C SER A 279 15.47 -8.89 -10.94
N PHE A 280 14.23 -9.25 -11.25
CA PHE A 280 13.74 -10.61 -10.99
C PHE A 280 14.30 -11.64 -11.97
N ILE A 281 14.57 -11.27 -13.22
CA ILE A 281 15.31 -12.13 -14.16
C ILE A 281 16.73 -12.39 -13.65
N GLY A 282 17.42 -11.35 -13.15
CA GLY A 282 18.76 -11.49 -12.57
C GLY A 282 18.77 -12.37 -11.32
N LEU A 283 17.77 -12.26 -10.45
CA LEU A 283 17.61 -13.10 -9.26
C LEU A 283 17.32 -14.57 -9.60
N TRP A 284 16.65 -14.85 -10.69
CA TRP A 284 16.45 -16.22 -11.15
C TRP A 284 17.75 -16.90 -11.54
N TRP A 285 18.71 -16.16 -12.07
CA TRP A 285 19.99 -16.71 -12.54
C TRP A 285 21.04 -16.83 -11.45
N ASN A 286 21.00 -16.00 -10.40
CA ASN A 286 22.03 -15.96 -9.38
C ASN A 286 21.47 -15.76 -7.97
N HIS A 287 21.79 -16.68 -7.06
CA HIS A 287 21.26 -16.72 -5.70
C HIS A 287 22.28 -16.26 -4.62
N SER A 288 23.30 -15.48 -5.01
CA SER A 288 24.26 -14.90 -4.05
C SER A 288 23.57 -13.90 -3.14
N PHE A 289 23.92 -13.88 -1.85
CA PHE A 289 23.40 -12.95 -0.86
C PHE A 289 23.55 -11.49 -1.28
N TYR A 290 24.73 -11.10 -1.76
CA TYR A 290 24.98 -9.70 -2.18
C TYR A 290 24.17 -9.31 -3.42
N LEU A 291 24.07 -10.18 -4.39
CA LEU A 291 23.28 -9.92 -5.61
C LEU A 291 21.79 -9.88 -5.31
N LEU A 292 21.29 -10.67 -4.34
CA LEU A 292 19.92 -10.55 -3.86
C LEU A 292 19.63 -9.11 -3.43
N PHE A 293 20.48 -8.51 -2.59
CA PHE A 293 20.26 -7.14 -2.13
C PHE A 293 20.40 -6.10 -3.25
N ILE A 294 21.40 -6.25 -4.13
CA ILE A 294 21.58 -5.34 -5.27
C ILE A 294 20.32 -5.33 -6.14
N PHE A 295 19.82 -6.50 -6.55
CA PHE A 295 18.62 -6.59 -7.38
C PHE A 295 17.36 -6.11 -6.66
N LEU A 296 17.23 -6.38 -5.36
CA LEU A 296 16.10 -5.86 -4.58
C LEU A 296 16.15 -4.33 -4.41
N CYS A 297 17.33 -3.73 -4.29
CA CYS A 297 17.49 -2.28 -4.29
C CYS A 297 17.11 -1.68 -5.67
N VAL A 298 17.55 -2.30 -6.78
CA VAL A 298 17.16 -1.89 -8.14
C VAL A 298 15.65 -2.02 -8.33
N SER A 299 15.05 -3.11 -7.87
CA SER A 299 13.59 -3.27 -7.86
C SER A 299 12.90 -2.20 -7.01
N GLY A 300 13.47 -1.88 -5.83
CA GLY A 300 13.00 -0.79 -4.96
C GLY A 300 12.99 0.56 -5.70
N ILE A 301 14.09 0.91 -6.38
CA ILE A 301 14.17 2.12 -7.22
C ILE A 301 13.07 2.11 -8.29
N GLY A 302 12.87 0.99 -8.99
CA GLY A 302 11.86 0.85 -10.01
C GLY A 302 10.44 1.06 -9.49
N ILE A 303 10.09 0.42 -8.38
CA ILE A 303 8.80 0.61 -7.70
C ILE A 303 8.63 2.06 -7.24
N GLY A 304 9.70 2.65 -6.66
CA GLY A 304 9.68 4.03 -6.18
C GLY A 304 9.48 5.06 -7.30
N MET A 305 9.95 4.78 -8.53
CA MET A 305 9.67 5.62 -9.69
C MET A 305 8.23 5.45 -10.20
N ALA A 306 7.72 4.22 -10.23
CA ALA A 306 6.43 3.92 -10.81
C ALA A 306 5.25 4.38 -9.94
N LEU A 307 5.33 4.26 -8.60
CA LEU A 307 4.21 4.59 -7.69
C LEU A 307 3.73 6.05 -7.81
N PRO A 308 4.57 7.08 -7.62
CA PRO A 308 4.11 8.47 -7.73
C PRO A 308 3.68 8.82 -9.14
N ALA A 309 4.23 8.15 -10.16
CA ALA A 309 3.81 8.34 -11.53
C ALA A 309 2.39 7.81 -11.78
N LEU A 310 2.03 6.65 -11.22
CA LEU A 310 0.67 6.12 -11.27
C LEU A 310 -0.32 7.01 -10.53
N ASP A 311 0.06 7.50 -9.33
CA ASP A 311 -0.75 8.41 -8.54
C ASP A 311 -0.99 9.73 -9.32
N ALA A 312 0.03 10.27 -10.00
CA ALA A 312 -0.07 11.45 -10.85
C ALA A 312 -0.96 11.22 -12.07
N VAL A 313 -0.87 10.05 -12.73
CA VAL A 313 -1.75 9.70 -13.87
C VAL A 313 -3.22 9.70 -13.45
N ILE A 314 -3.55 9.21 -12.25
CA ILE A 314 -4.92 9.24 -11.74
C ILE A 314 -5.35 10.68 -11.44
N THR A 315 -4.53 11.42 -10.70
CA THR A 315 -4.87 12.79 -10.25
C THR A 315 -5.07 13.75 -11.44
N GLU A 316 -4.22 13.65 -12.48
CA GLU A 316 -4.31 14.52 -13.65
C GLU A 316 -5.28 14.00 -14.74
N GLY A 317 -5.60 12.69 -14.70
CA GLY A 317 -6.45 12.04 -15.70
C GLY A 317 -7.95 12.08 -15.39
N VAL A 318 -8.34 12.34 -14.13
CA VAL A 318 -9.72 12.31 -13.66
C VAL A 318 -10.15 13.70 -13.21
N ASN A 319 -11.44 14.04 -13.41
CA ASN A 319 -11.99 15.31 -12.92
C ASN A 319 -11.98 15.36 -11.38
N ASN A 320 -11.81 16.55 -10.82
CA ASN A 320 -11.76 16.75 -9.35
C ASN A 320 -12.95 16.15 -8.59
N GLU A 321 -14.16 16.19 -9.19
CA GLU A 321 -15.38 15.63 -8.59
C GLU A 321 -15.38 14.10 -8.55
N GLU A 322 -14.68 13.44 -9.48
CA GLU A 322 -14.60 11.99 -9.63
C GLU A 322 -13.35 11.40 -8.95
N SER A 323 -12.37 12.26 -8.62
CA SER A 323 -11.04 11.87 -8.13
C SER A 323 -11.08 11.04 -6.84
N GLY A 324 -11.90 11.42 -5.86
CA GLY A 324 -12.04 10.68 -4.61
C GLY A 324 -12.53 9.24 -4.79
N THR A 325 -13.53 9.07 -5.67
CA THR A 325 -14.06 7.75 -6.02
C THR A 325 -13.02 6.87 -6.70
N ILE A 326 -12.36 7.39 -7.74
CA ILE A 326 -11.36 6.64 -8.51
C ILE A 326 -10.15 6.30 -7.65
N THR A 327 -9.67 7.23 -6.81
CA THR A 327 -8.59 6.98 -5.85
C THR A 327 -8.95 5.88 -4.85
N SER A 328 -10.21 5.82 -4.40
CA SER A 328 -10.68 4.75 -3.51
C SER A 328 -10.63 3.38 -4.19
N PHE A 329 -11.09 3.27 -5.44
CA PHE A 329 -10.99 2.04 -6.22
C PHE A 329 -9.54 1.65 -6.51
N TYR A 330 -8.69 2.60 -6.86
CA TYR A 330 -7.27 2.36 -7.05
C TYR A 330 -6.60 1.83 -5.78
N ASN A 331 -6.88 2.42 -4.63
CA ASN A 331 -6.37 1.92 -3.36
C ASN A 331 -6.89 0.51 -3.06
N SER A 332 -8.17 0.21 -3.33
CA SER A 332 -8.70 -1.15 -3.19
C SER A 332 -7.94 -2.15 -4.07
N MET A 333 -7.64 -1.81 -5.33
CA MET A 333 -6.86 -2.65 -6.23
C MET A 333 -5.42 -2.85 -5.73
N ARG A 334 -4.79 -1.83 -5.18
CA ARG A 334 -3.48 -1.97 -4.50
C ARG A 334 -3.54 -2.95 -3.33
N PHE A 335 -4.61 -2.89 -2.53
CA PHE A 335 -4.81 -3.83 -1.43
C PHE A 335 -5.05 -5.27 -1.88
N ILE A 336 -5.58 -5.51 -3.09
CA ILE A 336 -5.62 -6.87 -3.69
C ILE A 336 -4.20 -7.40 -3.84
N GLY A 337 -3.27 -6.58 -4.34
CA GLY A 337 -1.85 -6.95 -4.41
C GLY A 337 -1.25 -7.28 -3.04
N VAL A 338 -1.51 -6.45 -2.04
CA VAL A 338 -1.06 -6.69 -0.64
C VAL A 338 -1.62 -7.99 -0.09
N ALA A 339 -2.90 -8.29 -0.36
CA ALA A 339 -3.57 -9.50 0.10
C ALA A 339 -3.02 -10.77 -0.55
N ALA A 340 -2.74 -10.71 -1.85
CA ALA A 340 -2.32 -11.87 -2.65
C ALA A 340 -0.82 -12.17 -2.53
N GLY A 341 0.03 -11.15 -2.33
CA GLY A 341 1.49 -11.29 -2.31
C GLY A 341 1.99 -12.33 -1.32
N PRO A 342 1.85 -12.13 -0.01
CA PRO A 342 2.39 -13.05 0.99
C PRO A 342 1.93 -14.51 0.85
N PRO A 343 0.64 -14.85 0.67
CA PRO A 343 0.21 -16.24 0.60
C PRO A 343 0.67 -16.93 -0.70
N ILE A 344 0.71 -16.23 -1.84
CA ILE A 344 1.21 -16.80 -3.09
C ILE A 344 2.70 -17.06 -2.97
N PHE A 345 3.48 -16.11 -2.42
CA PHE A 345 4.90 -16.32 -2.19
C PHE A 345 5.15 -17.45 -1.18
N ALA A 346 4.39 -17.53 -0.08
CA ALA A 346 4.48 -18.62 0.88
C ALA A 346 4.24 -19.99 0.22
N ALA A 347 3.21 -20.11 -0.62
CA ALA A 347 2.91 -21.34 -1.35
C ALA A 347 4.00 -21.72 -2.38
N LEU A 348 4.56 -20.73 -3.07
CA LEU A 348 5.66 -20.99 -4.02
C LEU A 348 6.96 -21.34 -3.31
N MET A 349 7.26 -20.73 -2.17
CA MET A 349 8.46 -21.06 -1.37
C MET A 349 8.46 -22.52 -0.92
N SER A 350 7.29 -23.06 -0.56
CA SER A 350 7.19 -24.45 -0.08
C SER A 350 7.35 -25.50 -1.19
N ASN A 351 7.01 -25.16 -2.44
CA ASN A 351 6.93 -26.12 -3.54
C ASN A 351 8.06 -25.93 -4.58
N ALA A 352 8.27 -24.69 -5.01
CA ALA A 352 9.25 -24.36 -6.06
C ALA A 352 9.67 -22.89 -5.95
N GLY A 353 10.58 -22.58 -5.05
CA GLY A 353 11.00 -21.19 -4.73
C GLY A 353 11.51 -20.38 -5.93
N TRP A 354 12.04 -21.02 -6.97
CA TRP A 354 12.48 -20.37 -8.21
C TRP A 354 11.33 -19.77 -9.02
N LEU A 355 10.10 -20.32 -8.89
CA LEU A 355 8.90 -19.78 -9.56
C LEU A 355 8.55 -18.36 -9.09
N ILE A 356 8.95 -17.96 -7.88
CA ILE A 356 8.76 -16.60 -7.38
C ILE A 356 9.37 -15.58 -8.35
N PHE A 357 10.58 -15.83 -8.79
CA PHE A 357 11.31 -14.91 -9.67
C PHE A 357 10.70 -14.85 -11.07
N ILE A 358 10.29 -16.00 -11.62
CA ILE A 358 9.61 -16.07 -12.93
C ILE A 358 8.26 -15.37 -12.87
N LEU A 359 7.43 -15.67 -11.88
CA LEU A 359 6.14 -15.01 -11.71
C LEU A 359 6.30 -13.49 -11.58
N SER A 360 7.27 -13.05 -10.77
CA SER A 360 7.55 -11.62 -10.58
C SER A 360 8.02 -10.94 -11.86
N ALA A 361 8.91 -11.58 -12.61
CA ALA A 361 9.36 -11.08 -13.92
C ALA A 361 8.20 -11.02 -14.93
N PHE A 362 7.37 -12.06 -14.99
CA PHE A 362 6.18 -12.09 -15.85
C PHE A 362 5.20 -10.95 -15.52
N CYS A 363 4.87 -10.75 -14.25
CA CYS A 363 4.03 -9.63 -13.81
C CYS A 363 4.63 -8.27 -14.20
N GLY A 364 5.96 -8.13 -14.11
CA GLY A 364 6.67 -6.94 -14.55
C GLY A 364 6.56 -6.71 -16.06
N ILE A 365 6.78 -7.75 -16.88
CA ILE A 365 6.63 -7.69 -18.37
C ILE A 365 5.21 -7.27 -18.75
N VAL A 366 4.19 -7.89 -18.14
CA VAL A 366 2.78 -7.54 -18.40
C VAL A 366 2.52 -6.07 -18.04
N SER A 367 3.06 -5.58 -16.94
CA SER A 367 2.92 -4.18 -16.52
C SER A 367 3.57 -3.21 -17.51
N VAL A 368 4.78 -3.51 -17.99
CA VAL A 368 5.47 -2.71 -19.02
C VAL A 368 4.64 -2.66 -20.32
N PHE A 369 4.16 -3.83 -20.77
CA PHE A 369 3.37 -3.92 -22.00
C PHE A 369 2.05 -3.14 -21.89
N LEU A 370 1.33 -3.27 -20.80
CA LEU A 370 0.11 -2.50 -20.55
C LEU A 370 0.37 -1.00 -20.48
N ALA A 371 1.46 -0.57 -19.84
CA ALA A 371 1.83 0.85 -19.75
C ALA A 371 2.16 1.42 -21.14
N LEU A 372 2.91 0.68 -21.98
CA LEU A 372 3.26 1.10 -23.32
C LEU A 372 2.01 1.29 -24.20
N LEU A 373 1.05 0.37 -24.13
CA LEU A 373 -0.12 0.37 -25.00
C LEU A 373 -1.18 1.41 -24.59
N ASN A 374 -1.43 1.59 -23.28
CA ASN A 374 -2.63 2.29 -22.82
C ASN A 374 -2.37 3.66 -22.18
N ILE A 375 -1.15 3.96 -21.68
CA ILE A 375 -0.89 5.26 -21.03
C ILE A 375 -0.61 6.38 -22.07
N SER A 376 -0.36 6.06 -23.35
CA SER A 376 -0.08 7.08 -24.39
C SER A 376 -1.32 7.66 -25.06
N SER A 377 -2.49 7.09 -24.90
CA SER A 377 -3.71 7.53 -25.61
C SER A 377 -4.34 8.81 -25.07
N GLN A 378 -4.07 9.19 -23.83
CA GLN A 378 -4.66 10.39 -23.22
C GLN A 378 -4.14 11.72 -23.78
N ALA A 379 -2.86 11.80 -24.16
CA ALA A 379 -2.28 13.03 -24.71
C ALA A 379 -2.85 13.38 -26.09
N LYS A 380 -3.35 12.41 -26.83
CA LYS A 380 -3.95 12.62 -28.16
C LYS A 380 -5.42 13.01 -28.08
N GLU A 381 -6.23 12.34 -27.26
CA GLU A 381 -7.67 12.62 -27.16
C GLU A 381 -7.97 14.00 -26.57
N LYS A 382 -7.22 14.43 -25.54
CA LYS A 382 -7.38 15.77 -24.96
C LYS A 382 -6.90 16.90 -25.91
N LYS A 383 -5.92 16.62 -26.80
CA LYS A 383 -5.53 17.55 -27.85
C LYS A 383 -6.51 17.59 -29.03
N GLU A 384 -7.18 16.49 -29.33
CA GLU A 384 -8.21 16.45 -30.38
C GLU A 384 -9.52 17.07 -29.93
N SER A 385 -9.96 16.86 -28.69
CA SER A 385 -11.14 17.51 -28.13
C SER A 385 -10.98 19.03 -27.94
N LEU A 386 -9.74 19.52 -27.71
CA LEU A 386 -9.44 20.96 -27.66
C LEU A 386 -9.25 21.61 -29.06
N LYS A 387 -9.14 20.82 -30.14
CA LYS A 387 -9.10 21.31 -31.51
C LYS A 387 -10.47 21.31 -32.18
N THR A 388 -11.46 20.66 -31.57
CA THR A 388 -12.85 20.57 -32.07
C THR A 388 -13.82 21.52 -31.36
N VAL A 389 -13.34 22.34 -30.45
CA VAL A 389 -14.03 23.48 -29.83
C VAL A 389 -13.34 24.78 -30.30
#